data_6846a39d78962f02ed59f669f7cc8c43
#
_entry.id   6846a39d78962f02ed59f669f7cc8c43
#
_cell.length_a   1.000
_cell.length_b   1.000
_cell.length_c   1.000
_cell.angle_alpha   90.00
_cell.angle_beta   90.00
_cell.angle_gamma   90.00
#
_symmetry.space_group_name_H-M   'P 1'
#
loop_
_entity.id
_entity.type
_entity.pdbx_description
1 polymer ?
#
loop_
_entity_poly.entity_id
_entity_poly.type
_entity_poly.pdbx_seq_one_letter_code
_entity_poly.pdbx_strand_id
1 'polypeptide(L)'
;MELMDIIKARHSIRKYTEKQISRDDLEKILEAGNFAPNAGGGQRSMLVAVHNKELTTYNGFYDAPTVVCVFCQDNFLFKTADAFCMMENMLLQATELGIASCIISRGQETFASEEGRQLMKQWGVPEGYTCQGFVILGYIDGETPHSKPRKPGRIKIIGCGELG
;
A
#
# COMPACT_ATOMS: atom_id res chain seq x y z
N MET A 1 -6.34 9.62 17.25
CA MET A 1 -7.65 9.06 16.77
C MET A 1 -7.75 7.62 17.26
N GLU A 2 -8.97 7.16 17.55
CA GLU A 2 -9.15 5.73 17.79
C GLU A 2 -9.01 4.95 16.46
N LEU A 3 -8.64 3.68 16.53
CA LEU A 3 -8.42 2.85 15.34
C LEU A 3 -9.61 2.87 14.37
N MET A 4 -10.84 2.82 14.90
CA MET A 4 -12.03 2.84 14.04
C MET A 4 -12.22 4.17 13.30
N ASP A 5 -11.78 5.28 13.90
CA ASP A 5 -11.82 6.59 13.24
C ASP A 5 -10.82 6.65 12.08
N ILE A 6 -9.62 6.09 12.27
CA ILE A 6 -8.59 5.98 11.22
C ILE A 6 -9.13 5.14 10.05
N ILE A 7 -9.70 3.96 10.34
CA ILE A 7 -10.29 3.07 9.34
C ILE A 7 -11.39 3.79 8.53
N LYS A 8 -12.23 4.59 9.19
CA LYS A 8 -13.29 5.35 8.53
C LYS A 8 -12.78 6.55 7.75
N ALA A 9 -11.73 7.22 8.24
CA ALA A 9 -11.15 8.41 7.62
C ALA A 9 -10.28 8.08 6.39
N ARG A 10 -9.77 6.85 6.28
CA ARG A 10 -8.93 6.41 5.14
C ARG A 10 -9.70 6.49 3.82
N HIS A 11 -9.14 7.23 2.86
CA HIS A 11 -9.66 7.35 1.50
C HIS A 11 -8.58 7.07 0.47
N SER A 12 -8.99 6.59 -0.70
CA SER A 12 -8.10 6.47 -1.87
C SER A 12 -7.98 7.83 -2.54
N ILE A 13 -6.86 8.51 -2.32
CA ILE A 13 -6.57 9.83 -2.86
C ILE A 13 -5.83 9.68 -4.17
N ARG A 14 -6.19 10.50 -5.17
CA ARG A 14 -5.64 10.46 -6.54
C ARG A 14 -5.26 11.84 -7.07
N LYS A 15 -5.04 12.79 -6.18
CA LYS A 15 -4.56 14.13 -6.49
C LYS A 15 -3.66 14.60 -5.36
N TYR A 16 -2.42 14.91 -5.70
CA TYR A 16 -1.36 15.17 -4.72
C TYR A 16 -0.66 16.49 -5.03
N THR A 17 -0.15 17.13 -3.98
CA THR A 17 0.81 18.22 -4.12
C THR A 17 2.20 17.66 -4.41
N GLU A 18 3.12 18.50 -4.87
CA GLU A 18 4.54 18.12 -5.09
C GLU A 18 5.34 17.92 -3.79
N LYS A 19 4.75 18.25 -2.64
CA LYS A 19 5.43 18.18 -1.35
C LYS A 19 5.72 16.74 -0.96
N GLN A 20 6.99 16.44 -0.73
CA GLN A 20 7.44 15.15 -0.19
C GLN A 20 7.02 14.96 1.26
N ILE A 21 6.71 13.72 1.61
CA ILE A 21 6.56 13.30 3.02
C ILE A 21 7.94 13.26 3.70
N SER A 22 7.96 13.42 5.02
CA SER A 22 9.20 13.31 5.79
C SER A 22 9.73 11.88 5.79
N ARG A 23 11.04 11.73 5.98
CA ARG A 23 11.67 10.42 6.13
C ARG A 23 11.12 9.66 7.33
N ASP A 24 10.94 10.34 8.44
CA ASP A 24 10.43 9.77 9.70
C ASP A 24 9.01 9.22 9.53
N ASP A 25 8.14 9.95 8.81
CA ASP A 25 6.79 9.50 8.52
C ASP A 25 6.77 8.32 7.55
N LEU A 26 7.64 8.35 6.53
CA LEU A 26 7.79 7.23 5.61
C LEU A 26 8.24 5.96 6.34
N GLU A 27 9.22 6.07 7.25
CA GLU A 27 9.70 4.93 8.04
C GLU A 27 8.60 4.33 8.91
N LYS A 28 7.76 5.14 9.57
CA LYS A 28 6.60 4.65 10.34
C LYS A 28 5.59 3.92 9.45
N ILE A 29 5.33 4.44 8.24
CA ILE A 29 4.41 3.81 7.29
C ILE A 29 4.96 2.46 6.82
N LEU A 30 6.24 2.38 6.49
CA LEU A 30 6.89 1.14 6.09
C LEU A 30 6.92 0.11 7.22
N GLU A 31 7.18 0.56 8.46
CA GLU A 31 7.14 -0.28 9.64
C GLU A 31 5.75 -0.88 9.84
N ALA A 32 4.67 -0.09 9.73
CA ALA A 32 3.31 -0.59 9.81
C ALA A 32 3.02 -1.68 8.77
N GLY A 33 3.49 -1.49 7.54
CA GLY A 33 3.42 -2.53 6.50
C GLY A 33 4.20 -3.78 6.87
N ASN A 34 5.40 -3.63 7.41
CA ASN A 34 6.26 -4.75 7.79
C ASN A 34 5.69 -5.60 8.95
N PHE A 35 4.85 -5.00 9.81
CA PHE A 35 4.15 -5.71 10.88
C PHE A 35 2.83 -6.37 10.44
N ALA A 36 2.48 -6.34 9.17
CA ALA A 36 1.28 -7.00 8.69
C ALA A 36 1.35 -8.54 8.88
N PRO A 37 0.21 -9.19 9.15
CA PRO A 37 0.16 -10.64 9.18
C PRO A 37 0.56 -11.20 7.81
N ASN A 38 1.23 -12.34 7.82
CA ASN A 38 1.64 -13.03 6.61
C ASN A 38 1.50 -14.56 6.79
N ALA A 39 1.26 -15.26 5.71
CA ALA A 39 0.96 -16.67 5.74
C ALA A 39 2.13 -17.49 6.28
N GLY A 40 1.84 -18.27 7.33
CA GLY A 40 2.82 -19.14 7.99
C GLY A 40 3.98 -18.38 8.66
N GLY A 41 3.87 -17.07 8.86
CA GLY A 41 4.94 -16.25 9.41
C GLY A 41 6.23 -16.22 8.56
N GLY A 42 6.12 -16.52 7.28
CA GLY A 42 7.27 -16.72 6.39
C GLY A 42 7.99 -15.47 5.95
N GLN A 43 7.39 -14.28 6.13
CA GLN A 43 7.96 -12.96 5.79
C GLN A 43 8.59 -12.91 4.37
N ARG A 44 7.83 -13.38 3.38
CA ARG A 44 8.26 -13.54 1.99
C ARG A 44 7.97 -12.30 1.14
N SER A 45 8.18 -11.13 1.70
CA SER A 45 7.88 -9.85 1.06
C SER A 45 9.00 -8.83 1.30
N MET A 46 9.05 -7.84 0.41
CA MET A 46 9.98 -6.72 0.51
C MET A 46 9.26 -5.44 0.09
N LEU A 47 9.45 -4.38 0.86
CA LEU A 47 8.97 -3.04 0.55
C LEU A 47 10.11 -2.19 0.02
N VAL A 48 9.89 -1.54 -1.11
CA VAL A 48 10.85 -0.58 -1.68
C VAL A 48 10.14 0.75 -1.90
N ALA A 49 10.52 1.76 -1.13
CA ALA A 49 9.99 3.11 -1.27
C ALA A 49 10.92 3.95 -2.17
N VAL A 50 10.33 4.56 -3.19
CA VAL A 50 11.07 5.39 -4.15
C VAL A 50 10.35 6.70 -4.42
N HIS A 51 11.08 7.70 -4.90
CA HIS A 51 10.46 8.87 -5.52
C HIS A 51 9.80 8.45 -6.84
N ASN A 52 8.63 9.00 -7.17
CA ASN A 52 7.90 8.62 -8.39
C ASN A 52 8.72 8.80 -9.68
N LYS A 53 9.66 9.74 -9.69
CA LYS A 53 10.58 9.97 -10.83
C LYS A 53 11.46 8.77 -11.17
N GLU A 54 11.65 7.85 -10.24
CA GLU A 54 12.39 6.60 -10.48
C GLU A 54 11.58 5.57 -11.30
N LEU A 55 10.25 5.79 -11.43
CA LEU A 55 9.32 4.90 -12.13
C LEU A 55 8.73 5.59 -13.36
N THR A 56 9.57 5.89 -14.34
CA THR A 56 9.21 6.67 -15.53
C THR A 56 8.38 5.90 -16.56
N THR A 57 8.32 4.58 -16.46
CA THR A 57 7.63 3.71 -17.43
C THR A 57 6.13 3.57 -17.19
N TYR A 58 5.63 4.05 -16.06
CA TYR A 58 4.22 3.99 -15.68
C TYR A 58 3.74 5.32 -15.11
N ASN A 59 2.72 5.90 -15.71
CA ASN A 59 2.17 7.21 -15.32
C ASN A 59 0.91 7.13 -14.47
N GLY A 60 0.55 5.95 -13.98
CA GLY A 60 -0.68 5.70 -13.20
C GLY A 60 -0.56 6.00 -11.70
N PHE A 61 0.49 6.67 -11.26
CA PHE A 61 0.71 7.00 -9.84
C PHE A 61 0.15 8.37 -9.44
N TYR A 62 -0.65 9.01 -10.30
CA TYR A 62 -1.36 10.28 -10.03
C TYR A 62 -0.45 11.39 -9.50
N ASP A 63 0.80 11.44 -9.99
CA ASP A 63 1.85 12.39 -9.58
C ASP A 63 2.14 12.39 -8.06
N ALA A 64 1.73 11.34 -7.34
CA ALA A 64 2.10 11.19 -5.93
C ALA A 64 3.63 11.17 -5.81
N PRO A 65 4.23 11.99 -4.92
CA PRO A 65 5.68 12.13 -4.86
C PRO A 65 6.42 10.89 -4.39
N THR A 66 5.77 10.02 -3.62
CA THR A 66 6.36 8.79 -3.09
C THR A 66 5.56 7.57 -3.52
N VAL A 67 6.26 6.53 -3.97
CA VAL A 67 5.68 5.23 -4.34
C VAL A 67 6.36 4.14 -3.54
N VAL A 68 5.59 3.29 -2.88
CA VAL A 68 6.07 2.08 -2.22
C VAL A 68 5.71 0.88 -3.09
N CYS A 69 6.71 0.20 -3.61
CA CYS A 69 6.55 -1.05 -4.35
C CYS A 69 6.51 -2.23 -3.37
N VAL A 70 5.53 -3.10 -3.51
CA VAL A 70 5.37 -4.29 -2.67
C VAL A 70 5.72 -5.52 -3.48
N PHE A 71 6.86 -6.12 -3.16
CA PHE A 71 7.34 -7.35 -3.80
C PHE A 71 7.13 -8.55 -2.90
N CYS A 72 6.73 -9.68 -3.48
CA CYS A 72 6.61 -10.95 -2.77
C CYS A 72 7.24 -12.07 -3.58
N GLN A 73 7.68 -13.12 -2.88
CA GLN A 73 8.21 -14.33 -3.49
C GLN A 73 7.20 -14.95 -4.45
N ASP A 74 7.61 -15.25 -5.68
CA ASP A 74 6.69 -15.63 -6.76
C ASP A 74 6.02 -17.00 -6.55
N ASN A 75 6.79 -18.00 -6.14
CA ASN A 75 6.32 -19.37 -5.92
C ASN A 75 5.55 -19.55 -4.60
N PHE A 76 4.71 -18.58 -4.26
CA PHE A 76 3.96 -18.59 -3.01
C PHE A 76 2.49 -18.25 -3.24
N LEU A 77 1.61 -19.17 -2.82
CA LEU A 77 0.17 -19.08 -3.09
C LEU A 77 -0.47 -17.80 -2.52
N PHE A 78 -0.05 -17.38 -1.34
CA PHE A 78 -0.65 -16.24 -0.61
C PHE A 78 0.07 -14.91 -0.83
N LYS A 79 0.97 -14.81 -1.79
CA LYS A 79 1.76 -13.61 -2.07
C LYS A 79 0.92 -12.33 -2.20
N THR A 80 -0.18 -12.42 -2.92
CA THR A 80 -1.08 -11.26 -3.11
C THR A 80 -1.84 -10.92 -1.82
N ALA A 81 -2.29 -11.92 -1.06
CA ALA A 81 -2.97 -11.70 0.21
C ALA A 81 -2.03 -11.01 1.21
N ASP A 82 -0.81 -11.52 1.38
CA ASP A 82 0.20 -10.92 2.26
C ASP A 82 0.51 -9.47 1.85
N ALA A 83 0.69 -9.22 0.54
CA ALA A 83 0.94 -7.89 0.02
C ALA A 83 -0.19 -6.90 0.36
N PHE A 84 -1.44 -7.31 0.19
CA PHE A 84 -2.58 -6.43 0.47
C PHE A 84 -2.76 -6.16 1.96
N CYS A 85 -2.44 -7.11 2.84
CA CYS A 85 -2.36 -6.86 4.28
C CYS A 85 -1.33 -5.78 4.61
N MET A 86 -0.13 -5.86 4.01
CA MET A 86 0.90 -4.83 4.17
C MET A 86 0.44 -3.47 3.67
N MET A 87 -0.19 -3.43 2.50
CA MET A 87 -0.69 -2.19 1.91
C MET A 87 -1.74 -1.55 2.82
N GLU A 88 -2.71 -2.30 3.34
CA GLU A 88 -3.75 -1.73 4.21
C GLU A 88 -3.16 -1.16 5.50
N ASN A 89 -2.23 -1.85 6.15
CA ASN A 89 -1.55 -1.30 7.33
C ASN A 89 -0.83 0.03 7.01
N MET A 90 -0.16 0.11 5.86
CA MET A 90 0.49 1.35 5.41
C MET A 90 -0.52 2.48 5.18
N LEU A 91 -1.70 2.17 4.60
CA LEU A 91 -2.74 3.17 4.38
C LEU A 91 -3.30 3.71 5.70
N LEU A 92 -3.50 2.83 6.68
CA LEU A 92 -4.00 3.23 8.01
C LEU A 92 -2.98 4.11 8.73
N GLN A 93 -1.71 3.74 8.72
CA GLN A 93 -0.64 4.54 9.33
C GLN A 93 -0.48 5.89 8.62
N ALA A 94 -0.53 5.92 7.29
CA ALA A 94 -0.52 7.17 6.54
C ALA A 94 -1.69 8.07 6.93
N THR A 95 -2.90 7.51 7.07
CA THR A 95 -4.10 8.25 7.49
C THR A 95 -3.93 8.86 8.89
N GLU A 96 -3.37 8.11 9.84
CA GLU A 96 -3.07 8.61 11.19
C GLU A 96 -2.12 9.81 11.16
N LEU A 97 -1.13 9.77 10.28
CA LEU A 97 -0.12 10.83 10.09
C LEU A 97 -0.63 12.03 9.25
N GLY A 98 -1.88 11.98 8.76
CA GLY A 98 -2.41 13.01 7.88
C GLY A 98 -1.83 12.97 6.45
N ILE A 99 -1.29 11.83 6.06
CA ILE A 99 -0.72 11.58 4.73
C ILE A 99 -1.76 10.90 3.86
N ALA A 100 -1.96 11.45 2.68
CA ALA A 100 -2.86 10.89 1.67
C ALA A 100 -2.24 9.67 1.01
N SER A 101 -3.06 8.66 0.73
CA SER A 101 -2.60 7.38 0.19
C SER A 101 -3.61 6.74 -0.78
N CYS A 102 -3.12 5.84 -1.61
CA CYS A 102 -3.96 4.98 -2.45
C CYS A 102 -3.20 3.70 -2.81
N ILE A 103 -3.90 2.57 -2.89
CA ILE A 103 -3.36 1.34 -3.49
C ILE A 103 -3.50 1.43 -5.00
N ILE A 104 -2.43 1.12 -5.71
CA ILE A 104 -2.38 0.95 -7.17
C ILE A 104 -2.10 -0.52 -7.45
N SER A 105 -3.08 -1.21 -8.03
CA SER A 105 -3.01 -2.64 -8.36
C SER A 105 -2.67 -2.90 -9.83
N ARG A 106 -2.14 -1.90 -10.53
CA ARG A 106 -1.68 -1.97 -11.92
C ARG A 106 -0.26 -1.43 -12.00
N GLY A 107 0.40 -1.64 -13.13
CA GLY A 107 1.76 -1.16 -13.34
C GLY A 107 2.84 -2.16 -12.94
N GLN A 108 2.47 -3.34 -12.46
CA GLN A 108 3.43 -4.41 -12.14
C GLN A 108 4.23 -4.84 -13.38
N GLU A 109 3.65 -4.71 -14.57
CA GLU A 109 4.29 -4.93 -15.86
C GLU A 109 5.52 -4.06 -16.09
N THR A 110 5.65 -2.93 -15.38
CA THR A 110 6.87 -2.11 -15.36
C THR A 110 8.11 -2.95 -15.08
N PHE A 111 8.00 -3.91 -14.16
CA PHE A 111 9.10 -4.78 -13.76
C PHE A 111 9.31 -6.00 -14.67
N ALA A 112 8.44 -6.21 -15.65
CA ALA A 112 8.65 -7.22 -16.68
C ALA A 112 9.60 -6.75 -17.82
N SER A 113 9.78 -5.43 -17.98
CA SER A 113 10.74 -4.86 -18.93
C SER A 113 12.19 -5.08 -18.48
N GLU A 114 13.14 -4.92 -19.41
CA GLU A 114 14.57 -5.01 -19.06
C GLU A 114 14.97 -3.92 -18.07
N GLU A 115 14.50 -2.69 -18.27
CA GLU A 115 14.75 -1.56 -17.38
C GLU A 115 14.19 -1.82 -15.97
N GLY A 116 12.97 -2.34 -15.89
CA GLY A 116 12.34 -2.69 -14.61
C GLY A 116 13.08 -3.80 -13.87
N ARG A 117 13.57 -4.83 -14.57
CA ARG A 117 14.42 -5.87 -13.96
C ARG A 117 15.75 -5.33 -13.44
N GLN A 118 16.34 -4.38 -14.16
CA GLN A 118 17.55 -3.70 -13.71
C GLN A 118 17.30 -2.86 -12.44
N LEU A 119 16.17 -2.15 -12.37
CA LEU A 119 15.77 -1.42 -11.17
C LEU A 119 15.60 -2.37 -9.98
N MET A 120 14.88 -3.48 -10.13
CA MET A 120 14.74 -4.47 -9.07
C MET A 120 16.10 -4.95 -8.56
N LYS A 121 17.02 -5.25 -9.45
CA LYS A 121 18.39 -5.67 -9.09
C LYS A 121 19.15 -4.57 -8.34
N GLN A 122 19.07 -3.32 -8.80
CA GLN A 122 19.70 -2.17 -8.15
C GLN A 122 19.14 -1.94 -6.74
N TRP A 123 17.86 -2.17 -6.54
CA TRP A 123 17.17 -2.02 -5.25
C TRP A 123 17.38 -3.23 -4.32
N GLY A 124 18.08 -4.26 -4.76
CA GLY A 124 18.34 -5.46 -3.97
C GLY A 124 17.13 -6.37 -3.82
N VAL A 125 16.13 -6.27 -4.71
CA VAL A 125 14.99 -7.19 -4.72
C VAL A 125 15.51 -8.58 -5.13
N PRO A 126 15.26 -9.63 -4.32
CA PRO A 126 15.78 -10.97 -4.62
C PRO A 126 15.19 -11.53 -5.92
N GLU A 127 15.94 -12.40 -6.59
CA GLU A 127 15.40 -13.18 -7.71
C GLU A 127 14.19 -14.00 -7.25
N GLY A 128 13.22 -14.17 -8.14
CA GLY A 128 11.98 -14.89 -7.84
C GLY A 128 10.96 -14.09 -7.03
N TYR A 129 11.17 -12.79 -6.87
CA TYR A 129 10.17 -11.88 -6.33
C TYR A 129 9.45 -11.13 -7.46
N THR A 130 8.15 -10.93 -7.30
CA THR A 130 7.30 -10.17 -8.24
C THR A 130 6.56 -9.05 -7.52
N CYS A 131 6.36 -7.94 -8.20
CA CYS A 131 5.57 -6.83 -7.69
C CYS A 131 4.09 -7.22 -7.62
N GLN A 132 3.48 -7.02 -6.46
CA GLN A 132 2.07 -7.31 -6.21
C GLN A 132 1.18 -6.06 -6.32
N GLY A 133 1.78 -4.89 -6.23
CA GLY A 133 1.12 -3.60 -6.30
C GLY A 133 1.94 -2.51 -5.62
N PHE A 134 1.31 -1.35 -5.49
CA PHE A 134 1.97 -0.16 -4.98
C PHE A 134 1.10 0.56 -3.97
N VAL A 135 1.72 1.25 -3.03
CA VAL A 135 1.09 2.29 -2.23
C VAL A 135 1.70 3.63 -2.64
N ILE A 136 0.86 4.55 -3.09
CA ILE A 136 1.27 5.93 -3.39
C ILE A 136 0.95 6.83 -2.20
N LEU A 137 1.87 7.75 -1.90
CA LEU A 137 1.86 8.59 -0.70
C LEU A 137 2.20 10.04 -1.05
N GLY A 138 1.56 10.96 -0.34
CA GLY A 138 1.81 12.39 -0.48
C GLY A 138 0.80 13.22 0.30
N TYR A 139 0.77 14.51 0.07
CA TYR A 139 -0.26 15.40 0.64
C TYR A 139 -1.34 15.67 -0.40
N ILE A 140 -2.60 15.61 0.05
CA ILE A 140 -3.76 15.83 -0.84
C ILE A 140 -3.72 17.24 -1.45
N ASP A 141 -4.01 17.32 -2.74
CA ASP A 141 -4.31 18.57 -3.43
C ASP A 141 -5.81 18.66 -3.66
N GLY A 142 -6.49 19.40 -2.79
CA GLY A 142 -7.94 19.55 -2.80
C GLY A 142 -8.64 18.96 -1.56
N GLU A 143 -9.89 18.58 -1.73
CA GLU A 143 -10.73 18.06 -0.64
C GLU A 143 -10.68 16.54 -0.55
N THR A 144 -10.82 16.03 0.69
CA THR A 144 -10.99 14.59 0.91
C THR A 144 -12.32 14.11 0.34
N PRO A 145 -12.35 13.04 -0.46
CA PRO A 145 -13.59 12.49 -0.99
C PRO A 145 -14.56 12.05 0.11
N HIS A 146 -15.84 12.20 -0.13
CA HIS A 146 -16.85 11.68 0.78
C HIS A 146 -16.92 10.15 0.73
N SER A 147 -17.06 9.54 1.90
CA SER A 147 -17.30 8.09 2.00
C SER A 147 -18.67 7.74 1.46
N LYS A 148 -18.74 6.74 0.59
CA LYS A 148 -20.02 6.17 0.19
C LYS A 148 -20.65 5.41 1.36
N PRO A 149 -21.98 5.49 1.57
CA PRO A 149 -22.68 4.67 2.56
C PRO A 149 -22.39 3.18 2.32
N ARG A 150 -22.25 2.44 3.39
CA ARG A 150 -22.08 0.99 3.29
C ARG A 150 -23.40 0.32 2.96
N LYS A 151 -23.39 -0.60 2.00
CA LYS A 151 -24.61 -1.35 1.64
C LYS A 151 -25.09 -2.16 2.86
N PRO A 152 -26.39 -2.20 3.13
CA PRO A 152 -26.94 -3.02 4.21
C PRO A 152 -26.77 -4.52 3.91
N GLY A 153 -26.85 -5.34 4.94
CA GLY A 153 -26.85 -6.81 4.82
C GLY A 153 -25.48 -7.44 4.49
N ARG A 154 -24.38 -6.67 4.58
CA ARG A 154 -23.02 -7.18 4.34
C ARG A 154 -22.39 -7.89 5.55
N ILE A 155 -23.02 -7.76 6.71
CA ILE A 155 -22.55 -8.39 7.95
C ILE A 155 -23.69 -9.28 8.46
N LYS A 156 -23.36 -10.51 8.79
CA LYS A 156 -24.27 -11.46 9.46
C LYS A 156 -23.54 -12.09 10.62
N ILE A 157 -24.21 -12.23 11.73
CA ILE A 157 -23.72 -12.92 12.93
C ILE A 157 -24.59 -14.14 13.11
N ILE A 158 -24.00 -15.33 13.15
CA ILE A 158 -24.70 -16.60 13.25
C ILE A 158 -24.09 -17.39 14.41
N GLY A 159 -24.92 -17.72 15.41
CA GLY A 159 -24.52 -18.54 16.57
C GLY A 159 -23.48 -17.87 17.49
N CYS A 160 -23.29 -16.55 17.39
CA CYS A 160 -22.40 -15.78 18.24
C CYS A 160 -23.18 -14.63 18.89
N GLY A 161 -22.83 -14.28 20.13
CA GLY A 161 -23.40 -13.09 20.78
C GLY A 161 -24.76 -13.27 21.47
N GLU A 162 -25.32 -14.46 21.51
CA GLU A 162 -26.50 -14.81 22.34
C GLU A 162 -26.07 -15.26 23.77
N LEU A 163 -25.05 -14.67 24.28
CA LEU A 163 -24.72 -14.84 25.71
C LEU A 163 -25.43 -13.72 26.46
N GLY A 164 -26.68 -14.02 26.77
CA GLY A 164 -27.64 -13.19 27.48
C GLY A 164 -27.23 -12.72 28.84
#